data_98d99bc20642a331bb9420c0f02f99f7
#
_entry.id   98d99bc20642a331bb9420c0f02f99f7
#
_cell.length_a   1.000
_cell.length_b   1.000
_cell.length_c   1.000
_cell.angle_alpha   90.00
_cell.angle_beta   90.00
_cell.angle_gamma   90.00
#
_symmetry.space_group_name_H-M   'P 1'
#
loop_
_entity.id
_entity.type
_entity.pdbx_description
1 polymer ?
#
loop_
_entity_poly.entity_id
_entity_poly.type
_entity_poly.pdbx_seq_one_letter_code
_entity_poly.pdbx_strand_id
1 'polypeptide(L)'
;MKVLILLISLVFIFLQSCSNSPEGKNDNIDGNISLSIRSLNIALKPNKNVQAQRADEKSLGKALEKIIGIPVNISTPSNKTIIEAGLANKTIDIGYVSSSDAISFADNQVAEVLVAGQHVSVDPQGNNYIGPYYFSVWLSLKDRPYKSIADLKGKKIAFSSRTSTSGYLIPCWDLIKKGIIPEGGSLTHFFGENNVFFGTGYVSAVEQVLEGKAEAAAVSYYVYEKDKHLELAQREKLKVIQRQGPVASHTFCARMSLNSTDRNIIKDALIQIVEDEPELSQSLFGGTLTSVNATEHLKAPREAKLKVSTLKD
;
A
#
# COMPACT_ATOMS: atom_id res chain seq x y z
N MET A 1 64.90 50.83 49.44
CA MET A 1 64.69 49.41 49.76
C MET A 1 64.80 48.63 48.47
N LYS A 2 65.77 47.77 48.41
CA LYS A 2 66.37 47.14 47.20
C LYS A 2 65.46 45.96 46.72
N VAL A 3 65.05 45.98 45.46
CA VAL A 3 64.40 44.82 44.79
C VAL A 3 65.48 44.16 43.90
N LEU A 4 65.76 42.91 44.18
CA LEU A 4 66.70 42.08 43.48
C LEU A 4 65.96 41.38 42.31
N ILE A 5 66.40 41.63 41.07
CA ILE A 5 65.92 40.99 39.89
C ILE A 5 66.80 39.80 39.59
N LEU A 6 66.18 38.62 39.59
CA LEU A 6 66.89 37.38 39.21
C LEU A 6 66.50 37.00 37.76
N LEU A 7 67.48 37.08 36.86
CA LEU A 7 67.34 36.62 35.46
C LEU A 7 67.62 35.13 35.42
N ILE A 8 66.61 34.37 34.96
CA ILE A 8 66.77 32.94 34.63
C ILE A 8 66.79 32.84 33.13
N SER A 9 67.94 32.47 32.57
CA SER A 9 68.13 32.15 31.16
C SER A 9 67.56 30.77 30.87
N LEU A 10 66.55 30.68 29.98
CA LEU A 10 65.97 29.44 29.49
C LEU A 10 66.66 29.09 28.16
N VAL A 11 67.44 28.02 28.14
CA VAL A 11 68.09 27.45 26.96
C VAL A 11 67.00 26.64 26.21
N PHE A 12 66.63 27.08 24.98
CA PHE A 12 65.79 26.31 24.06
C PHE A 12 66.63 25.28 23.32
N ILE A 13 66.43 24.01 23.63
CA ILE A 13 66.96 22.89 22.84
C ILE A 13 65.94 22.58 21.79
N PHE A 14 66.21 22.84 20.50
CA PHE A 14 65.44 22.37 19.36
C PHE A 14 65.71 20.87 19.14
N LEU A 15 64.73 20.02 19.52
CA LEU A 15 64.68 18.66 19.05
C LEU A 15 63.88 18.66 17.78
N GLN A 16 64.51 18.49 16.62
CA GLN A 16 63.85 18.13 15.36
C GLN A 16 63.39 16.70 15.48
N SER A 17 62.08 16.52 15.71
CA SER A 17 61.42 15.25 15.56
C SER A 17 60.91 15.15 14.12
N CYS A 18 61.53 14.30 13.31
CA CYS A 18 60.97 13.83 12.06
C CYS A 18 59.75 12.98 12.39
N SER A 19 58.54 13.56 12.27
CA SER A 19 57.31 12.78 12.27
C SER A 19 57.04 12.32 10.83
N ASN A 20 57.33 11.07 10.53
CA ASN A 20 56.72 10.35 9.44
C ASN A 20 55.24 10.27 9.78
N SER A 21 54.44 11.12 9.15
CA SER A 21 53.01 10.93 9.07
C SER A 21 52.76 9.67 8.23
N PRO A 22 52.04 8.66 8.73
CA PRO A 22 51.54 7.63 7.85
C PRO A 22 50.55 8.32 6.92
N GLU A 23 50.77 8.22 5.60
CA GLU A 23 49.76 8.48 4.59
C GLU A 23 48.51 7.76 5.01
N GLY A 24 47.50 8.51 5.43
CA GLY A 24 46.16 8.00 5.59
C GLY A 24 45.74 7.45 4.24
N LYS A 25 45.77 6.14 4.09
CA LYS A 25 44.96 5.48 3.11
C LYS A 25 43.55 5.99 3.37
N ASN A 26 43.05 6.82 2.47
CA ASN A 26 41.62 6.94 2.25
C ASN A 26 41.18 5.54 1.87
N ASP A 27 40.82 4.75 2.85
CA ASP A 27 39.93 3.63 2.64
C ASP A 27 38.59 4.28 2.14
N ASN A 28 38.50 4.46 0.83
CA ASN A 28 37.24 4.53 0.15
C ASN A 28 36.53 3.27 0.59
N ILE A 29 35.59 3.44 1.52
CA ILE A 29 34.55 2.46 1.81
C ILE A 29 33.61 2.50 0.61
N ASP A 30 34.08 2.08 -0.57
CA ASP A 30 33.27 1.48 -1.61
C ASP A 30 32.92 0.06 -1.12
N GLY A 31 32.26 0.01 0.01
CA GLY A 31 31.48 -1.13 0.42
C GLY A 31 30.35 -1.23 -0.55
N ASN A 32 30.56 -1.95 -1.64
CA ASN A 32 29.51 -2.33 -2.59
C ASN A 32 28.47 -3.09 -1.76
N ILE A 33 27.47 -2.37 -1.22
CA ILE A 33 26.38 -2.93 -0.42
C ILE A 33 25.56 -3.74 -1.43
N SER A 34 25.86 -5.03 -1.53
CA SER A 34 25.19 -5.96 -2.44
C SER A 34 24.14 -6.76 -1.66
N LEU A 35 23.07 -7.12 -2.35
CA LEU A 35 22.06 -8.04 -1.83
C LEU A 35 22.67 -9.40 -1.50
N SER A 36 22.25 -10.01 -0.40
CA SER A 36 22.68 -11.37 0.00
C SER A 36 21.99 -12.48 -0.82
N ILE A 37 20.92 -12.15 -1.56
CA ILE A 37 20.21 -13.04 -2.46
C ILE A 37 20.76 -12.96 -3.89
N ARG A 38 20.65 -14.06 -4.64
CA ARG A 38 21.19 -14.14 -6.02
C ARG A 38 20.19 -13.65 -7.08
N SER A 39 18.92 -13.60 -6.75
CA SER A 39 17.84 -13.07 -7.58
C SER A 39 16.72 -12.56 -6.69
N LEU A 40 15.96 -11.57 -7.15
CA LEU A 40 14.81 -11.02 -6.46
C LEU A 40 13.52 -11.48 -7.16
N ASN A 41 12.64 -12.16 -6.43
CA ASN A 41 11.38 -12.66 -6.94
C ASN A 41 10.23 -11.82 -6.37
N ILE A 42 9.54 -11.08 -7.24
CA ILE A 42 8.43 -10.20 -6.88
C ILE A 42 7.12 -10.75 -7.41
N ALA A 43 6.11 -10.84 -6.54
CA ALA A 43 4.75 -11.19 -6.93
C ALA A 43 3.86 -9.95 -6.93
N LEU A 44 3.20 -9.67 -8.05
CA LEU A 44 2.22 -8.61 -8.21
C LEU A 44 0.80 -9.18 -8.15
N LYS A 45 -0.13 -8.35 -7.72
CA LYS A 45 -1.55 -8.69 -7.77
C LYS A 45 -2.05 -8.68 -9.22
N PRO A 46 -2.90 -9.64 -9.64
CA PRO A 46 -3.43 -9.68 -11.00
C PRO A 46 -4.28 -8.44 -11.33
N ASN A 47 -4.10 -7.92 -12.55
CA ASN A 47 -4.91 -6.85 -13.15
C ASN A 47 -5.80 -7.44 -14.26
N LYS A 48 -6.84 -6.72 -14.67
CA LYS A 48 -7.78 -7.17 -15.70
C LYS A 48 -7.14 -7.30 -17.09
N ASN A 49 -6.23 -6.39 -17.46
CA ASN A 49 -5.52 -6.45 -18.72
C ASN A 49 -4.21 -7.23 -18.56
N VAL A 50 -4.29 -8.54 -18.76
CA VAL A 50 -3.16 -9.46 -18.60
C VAL A 50 -2.00 -9.15 -19.55
N GLN A 51 -2.29 -8.72 -20.79
CA GLN A 51 -1.23 -8.43 -21.77
C GLN A 51 -0.47 -7.15 -21.42
N ALA A 52 -1.18 -6.07 -21.10
CA ALA A 52 -0.56 -4.83 -20.64
C ALA A 52 0.26 -5.06 -19.36
N GLN A 53 -0.30 -5.79 -18.39
CA GLN A 53 0.39 -6.13 -17.16
C GLN A 53 1.69 -6.91 -17.42
N ARG A 54 1.74 -7.87 -18.33
CA ARG A 54 2.97 -8.60 -18.67
C ARG A 54 4.06 -7.70 -19.27
N ALA A 55 3.68 -6.70 -20.08
CA ALA A 55 4.64 -5.74 -20.61
C ALA A 55 5.22 -4.87 -19.50
N ASP A 56 4.37 -4.37 -18.61
CA ASP A 56 4.76 -3.57 -17.45
C ASP A 56 5.62 -4.38 -16.45
N GLU A 57 5.30 -5.66 -16.20
CA GLU A 57 6.09 -6.58 -15.38
C GLU A 57 7.52 -6.74 -15.92
N LYS A 58 7.65 -6.94 -17.23
CA LYS A 58 8.96 -7.05 -17.89
C LYS A 58 9.76 -5.74 -17.78
N SER A 59 9.11 -4.60 -17.94
CA SER A 59 9.72 -3.28 -17.80
C SER A 59 10.19 -3.03 -16.37
N LEU A 60 9.34 -3.31 -15.38
CA LEU A 60 9.66 -3.21 -13.96
C LEU A 60 10.85 -4.10 -13.58
N GLY A 61 10.86 -5.37 -14.02
CA GLY A 61 11.96 -6.29 -13.77
C GLY A 61 13.29 -5.71 -14.25
N LYS A 62 13.36 -5.28 -15.51
CA LYS A 62 14.57 -4.69 -16.10
C LYS A 62 15.03 -3.40 -15.41
N ALA A 63 14.09 -2.53 -15.04
CA ALA A 63 14.41 -1.29 -14.37
C ALA A 63 14.96 -1.55 -12.95
N LEU A 64 14.37 -2.47 -12.21
CA LEU A 64 14.90 -2.89 -10.90
C LEU A 64 16.25 -3.61 -11.02
N GLU A 65 16.43 -4.50 -12.01
CA GLU A 65 17.75 -5.14 -12.27
C GLU A 65 18.87 -4.12 -12.45
N LYS A 66 18.58 -3.03 -13.16
CA LYS A 66 19.54 -1.94 -13.38
C LYS A 66 19.93 -1.23 -12.09
N ILE A 67 18.99 -1.07 -11.16
CA ILE A 67 19.21 -0.39 -9.88
C ILE A 67 19.95 -1.30 -8.89
N ILE A 68 19.50 -2.56 -8.75
CA ILE A 68 19.95 -3.46 -7.68
C ILE A 68 21.09 -4.42 -8.11
N GLY A 69 21.37 -4.54 -9.40
CA GLY A 69 22.49 -5.31 -9.93
C GLY A 69 22.36 -6.84 -9.91
N ILE A 70 21.16 -7.37 -9.61
CA ILE A 70 20.88 -8.82 -9.66
C ILE A 70 19.61 -9.09 -10.49
N PRO A 71 19.41 -10.31 -11.02
CA PRO A 71 18.21 -10.67 -11.77
C PRO A 71 16.92 -10.45 -10.98
N VAL A 72 15.90 -9.84 -11.61
CA VAL A 72 14.58 -9.61 -11.02
C VAL A 72 13.50 -10.34 -11.80
N ASN A 73 12.83 -11.28 -11.14
CA ASN A 73 11.72 -12.04 -11.68
C ASN A 73 10.39 -11.48 -11.16
N ILE A 74 9.53 -11.04 -12.07
CA ILE A 74 8.19 -10.59 -11.72
C ILE A 74 7.17 -11.66 -12.10
N SER A 75 6.24 -11.93 -11.21
CA SER A 75 5.14 -12.88 -11.44
C SER A 75 3.81 -12.31 -10.99
N THR A 76 2.72 -12.83 -11.55
CA THR A 76 1.35 -12.47 -11.15
C THR A 76 0.59 -13.75 -10.81
N PRO A 77 0.70 -14.23 -9.56
CA PRO A 77 -0.07 -15.37 -9.08
C PRO A 77 -1.57 -15.14 -9.16
N SER A 78 -2.34 -16.20 -9.42
CA SER A 78 -3.79 -16.11 -9.60
C SER A 78 -4.56 -15.68 -8.35
N ASN A 79 -3.97 -15.88 -7.16
CA ASN A 79 -4.57 -15.48 -5.89
C ASN A 79 -3.52 -15.20 -4.80
N LYS A 80 -3.96 -14.58 -3.71
CA LYS A 80 -3.13 -14.18 -2.57
C LYS A 80 -2.51 -15.35 -1.80
N THR A 81 -3.15 -16.51 -1.78
CA THR A 81 -2.66 -17.69 -1.05
C THR A 81 -1.35 -18.19 -1.65
N ILE A 82 -1.20 -18.10 -2.98
CA ILE A 82 0.06 -18.43 -3.66
C ILE A 82 1.15 -17.43 -3.27
N ILE A 83 0.83 -16.14 -3.16
CA ILE A 83 1.78 -15.11 -2.72
C ILE A 83 2.21 -15.40 -1.28
N GLU A 84 1.28 -15.65 -0.37
CA GLU A 84 1.55 -15.96 1.05
C GLU A 84 2.44 -17.21 1.18
N ALA A 85 2.07 -18.29 0.50
CA ALA A 85 2.86 -19.52 0.49
C ALA A 85 4.27 -19.30 -0.09
N GLY A 86 4.38 -18.52 -1.17
CA GLY A 86 5.66 -18.18 -1.80
C GLY A 86 6.59 -17.37 -0.89
N LEU A 87 6.04 -16.40 -0.15
CA LEU A 87 6.79 -15.63 0.86
C LEU A 87 7.25 -16.53 2.02
N ALA A 88 6.38 -17.44 2.50
CA ALA A 88 6.70 -18.36 3.57
C ALA A 88 7.78 -19.38 3.19
N ASN A 89 7.70 -19.96 1.98
CA ASN A 89 8.66 -20.97 1.48
C ASN A 89 9.86 -20.37 0.72
N LYS A 90 9.98 -19.03 0.67
CA LYS A 90 11.10 -18.28 0.06
C LYS A 90 11.18 -18.37 -1.47
N THR A 91 10.13 -18.77 -2.17
CA THR A 91 10.06 -18.72 -3.64
C THR A 91 9.62 -17.35 -4.15
N ILE A 92 9.04 -16.52 -3.28
CA ILE A 92 8.74 -15.10 -3.48
C ILE A 92 9.47 -14.33 -2.37
N ASP A 93 10.16 -13.25 -2.74
CA ASP A 93 10.85 -12.38 -1.80
C ASP A 93 9.98 -11.18 -1.41
N ILE A 94 9.25 -10.64 -2.38
CA ILE A 94 8.40 -9.45 -2.23
C ILE A 94 7.02 -9.71 -2.81
N GLY A 95 5.97 -9.34 -2.08
CA GLY A 95 4.59 -9.39 -2.54
C GLY A 95 3.94 -8.01 -2.55
N TYR A 96 3.33 -7.59 -3.67
CA TYR A 96 2.48 -6.39 -3.74
C TYR A 96 1.03 -6.77 -3.48
N VAL A 97 0.50 -6.38 -2.33
CA VAL A 97 -0.76 -6.89 -1.79
C VAL A 97 -1.66 -5.80 -1.20
N SER A 98 -2.92 -6.13 -0.93
CA SER A 98 -3.82 -5.24 -0.21
C SER A 98 -3.44 -5.11 1.26
N SER A 99 -3.86 -4.03 1.93
CA SER A 99 -3.62 -3.86 3.36
C SER A 99 -4.24 -4.96 4.22
N SER A 100 -5.39 -5.53 3.82
CA SER A 100 -5.98 -6.67 4.53
C SER A 100 -5.14 -7.95 4.40
N ASP A 101 -4.48 -8.17 3.26
CA ASP A 101 -3.56 -9.29 3.06
C ASP A 101 -2.26 -9.05 3.83
N ALA A 102 -1.71 -7.82 3.78
CA ALA A 102 -0.52 -7.43 4.56
C ALA A 102 -0.71 -7.65 6.06
N ILE A 103 -1.91 -7.37 6.60
CA ILE A 103 -2.25 -7.70 8.00
C ILE A 103 -2.13 -9.21 8.24
N SER A 104 -2.71 -10.04 7.36
CA SER A 104 -2.65 -11.49 7.51
C SER A 104 -1.21 -12.00 7.45
N PHE A 105 -0.38 -11.47 6.55
CA PHE A 105 1.02 -11.84 6.40
C PHE A 105 1.85 -11.44 7.64
N ALA A 106 1.59 -10.26 8.21
CA ALA A 106 2.23 -9.82 9.45
C ALA A 106 1.82 -10.68 10.65
N ASP A 107 0.51 -10.99 10.80
CA ASP A 107 -0.02 -11.79 11.90
C ASP A 107 0.51 -13.24 11.86
N ASN A 108 0.69 -13.81 10.66
CA ASN A 108 1.26 -15.12 10.42
C ASN A 108 2.81 -15.13 10.42
N GLN A 109 3.46 -13.98 10.65
CA GLN A 109 4.90 -13.80 10.61
C GLN A 109 5.55 -14.21 9.26
N VAL A 110 4.82 -14.03 8.16
CA VAL A 110 5.26 -14.40 6.82
C VAL A 110 6.02 -13.26 6.16
N ALA A 111 5.50 -12.03 6.27
CA ALA A 111 6.09 -10.85 5.65
C ALA A 111 5.79 -9.56 6.42
N GLU A 112 6.62 -8.54 6.20
CA GLU A 112 6.45 -7.19 6.73
C GLU A 112 6.34 -6.14 5.62
N VAL A 113 5.69 -5.01 5.89
CA VAL A 113 5.53 -3.90 4.95
C VAL A 113 6.85 -3.16 4.77
N LEU A 114 7.25 -2.93 3.51
CA LEU A 114 8.39 -2.08 3.14
C LEU A 114 7.95 -0.68 2.72
N VAL A 115 7.05 -0.59 1.74
CA VAL A 115 6.54 0.66 1.17
C VAL A 115 5.06 0.53 0.84
N ALA A 116 4.38 1.65 0.76
CA ALA A 116 2.97 1.73 0.38
C ALA A 116 2.77 2.68 -0.81
N GLY A 117 1.73 2.44 -1.60
CA GLY A 117 1.32 3.35 -2.67
C GLY A 117 0.83 4.68 -2.10
N GLN A 118 1.16 5.78 -2.78
CA GLN A 118 0.55 7.08 -2.53
C GLN A 118 -0.64 7.32 -3.44
N HIS A 119 -1.63 8.02 -2.93
CA HIS A 119 -2.82 8.41 -3.68
C HIS A 119 -3.05 9.91 -3.61
N VAL A 120 -3.49 10.46 -4.73
CA VAL A 120 -4.12 11.78 -4.78
C VAL A 120 -5.62 11.54 -4.83
N SER A 121 -6.34 11.96 -3.81
CA SER A 121 -7.78 11.68 -3.64
C SER A 121 -8.46 12.80 -2.85
N VAL A 122 -9.76 12.69 -2.65
CA VAL A 122 -10.55 13.60 -1.81
C VAL A 122 -11.00 12.84 -0.57
N ASP A 123 -10.83 13.44 0.60
CA ASP A 123 -11.23 12.86 1.88
C ASP A 123 -12.77 12.93 2.10
N PRO A 124 -13.33 12.30 3.15
CA PRO A 124 -14.76 12.38 3.45
C PRO A 124 -15.29 13.79 3.75
N GLN A 125 -14.42 14.74 4.08
CA GLN A 125 -14.74 16.16 4.34
C GLN A 125 -14.67 17.02 3.09
N GLY A 126 -14.21 16.46 1.95
CA GLY A 126 -14.06 17.16 0.68
C GLY A 126 -12.71 17.84 0.48
N ASN A 127 -11.73 17.61 1.35
CA ASN A 127 -10.38 18.17 1.23
C ASN A 127 -9.51 17.32 0.32
N ASN A 128 -8.59 17.95 -0.40
CA ASN A 128 -7.57 17.24 -1.16
C ASN A 128 -6.62 16.50 -0.19
N TYR A 129 -6.36 15.25 -0.51
CA TYR A 129 -5.47 14.38 0.25
C TYR A 129 -4.38 13.79 -0.66
N ILE A 130 -3.13 13.85 -0.20
CA ILE A 130 -1.99 13.18 -0.82
C ILE A 130 -1.30 12.36 0.27
N GLY A 131 -1.16 11.05 0.05
CA GLY A 131 -0.47 10.20 1.02
C GLY A 131 -0.77 8.70 0.84
N PRO A 132 -0.32 7.87 1.81
CA PRO A 132 -0.40 6.42 1.71
C PRO A 132 -1.78 5.86 2.10
N TYR A 133 -2.81 6.67 2.00
CA TYR A 133 -4.21 6.27 2.21
C TYR A 133 -5.06 6.72 1.03
N TYR A 134 -6.21 6.08 0.88
CA TYR A 134 -7.26 6.48 -0.04
C TYR A 134 -8.62 6.29 0.63
N PHE A 135 -9.72 6.51 -0.11
CA PHE A 135 -11.05 6.43 0.45
C PHE A 135 -11.93 5.46 -0.32
N SER A 136 -12.78 4.79 0.39
CA SER A 136 -13.88 4.02 -0.16
C SER A 136 -15.05 4.93 -0.48
N VAL A 137 -15.86 4.56 -1.45
CA VAL A 137 -17.05 5.30 -1.84
C VAL A 137 -18.25 4.37 -1.98
N TRP A 138 -19.42 4.87 -1.64
CA TRP A 138 -20.68 4.29 -2.07
C TRP A 138 -21.13 4.97 -3.36
N LEU A 139 -21.30 4.18 -4.42
CA LEU A 139 -21.79 4.63 -5.74
C LEU A 139 -23.24 4.23 -5.93
N SER A 140 -24.02 5.13 -6.49
CA SER A 140 -25.40 4.87 -6.92
C SER A 140 -25.65 5.52 -8.29
N LEU A 141 -26.73 5.19 -8.98
CA LEU A 141 -27.13 5.89 -10.20
C LEU A 141 -27.49 7.35 -9.90
N LYS A 142 -27.18 8.27 -10.83
CA LYS A 142 -27.44 9.71 -10.68
C LYS A 142 -28.91 10.06 -10.50
N ASP A 143 -29.77 9.30 -11.16
CA ASP A 143 -31.25 9.48 -11.14
C ASP A 143 -31.90 8.98 -9.85
N ARG A 144 -31.19 8.25 -9.00
CA ARG A 144 -31.71 7.78 -7.71
C ARG A 144 -31.66 8.90 -6.65
N PRO A 145 -32.64 8.94 -5.71
CA PRO A 145 -32.80 10.03 -4.75
C PRO A 145 -31.78 9.98 -3.59
N TYR A 146 -30.90 8.97 -3.55
CA TYR A 146 -30.00 8.74 -2.41
C TYR A 146 -28.94 9.83 -2.30
N LYS A 147 -28.75 10.36 -1.07
CA LYS A 147 -27.78 11.41 -0.70
C LYS A 147 -26.81 10.95 0.39
N SER A 148 -27.15 9.87 1.10
CA SER A 148 -26.37 9.32 2.21
C SER A 148 -26.58 7.82 2.34
N ILE A 149 -25.75 7.18 3.18
CA ILE A 149 -25.92 5.75 3.48
C ILE A 149 -27.25 5.48 4.21
N ALA A 150 -27.79 6.44 4.96
CA ALA A 150 -29.05 6.28 5.66
C ALA A 150 -30.24 6.02 4.70
N ASP A 151 -30.17 6.58 3.50
CA ASP A 151 -31.20 6.41 2.46
C ASP A 151 -31.22 5.00 1.86
N LEU A 152 -30.17 4.21 2.14
CA LEU A 152 -30.06 2.82 1.68
C LEU A 152 -30.69 1.80 2.65
N LYS A 153 -31.36 2.24 3.71
CA LYS A 153 -32.08 1.33 4.63
C LYS A 153 -33.11 0.51 3.84
N GLY A 154 -33.05 -0.80 3.98
CA GLY A 154 -33.95 -1.74 3.26
C GLY A 154 -33.67 -1.85 1.77
N LYS A 155 -32.56 -1.32 1.27
CA LYS A 155 -32.22 -1.34 -0.17
C LYS A 155 -31.20 -2.42 -0.50
N LYS A 156 -31.26 -2.91 -1.74
CA LYS A 156 -30.29 -3.85 -2.29
C LYS A 156 -28.94 -3.15 -2.51
N ILE A 157 -27.87 -3.71 -1.98
CA ILE A 157 -26.53 -3.17 -2.12
C ILE A 157 -25.53 -4.25 -2.57
N ALA A 158 -24.44 -3.82 -3.18
CA ALA A 158 -23.36 -4.69 -3.60
C ALA A 158 -22.04 -4.30 -2.95
N PHE A 159 -21.37 -5.26 -2.33
CA PHE A 159 -19.97 -5.17 -1.93
C PHE A 159 -19.06 -5.81 -2.99
N SER A 160 -17.79 -5.40 -3.04
CA SER A 160 -16.85 -5.93 -4.04
C SER A 160 -16.49 -7.39 -3.79
N SER A 161 -16.10 -7.72 -2.55
CA SER A 161 -15.86 -9.08 -2.05
C SER A 161 -15.69 -9.03 -0.54
N ARG A 162 -15.87 -10.15 0.16
CA ARG A 162 -15.73 -10.24 1.64
C ARG A 162 -14.31 -9.95 2.15
N THR A 163 -13.29 -10.04 1.30
CA THR A 163 -11.89 -9.74 1.66
C THR A 163 -11.42 -8.36 1.20
N SER A 164 -12.25 -7.60 0.50
CA SER A 164 -11.89 -6.28 -0.01
C SER A 164 -11.81 -5.25 1.11
N THR A 165 -10.64 -4.59 1.27
CA THR A 165 -10.50 -3.54 2.28
C THR A 165 -11.45 -2.37 2.02
N SER A 166 -11.41 -1.77 0.82
CA SER A 166 -12.25 -0.61 0.47
C SER A 166 -13.65 -0.97 -0.01
N GLY A 167 -13.85 -2.19 -0.51
CA GLY A 167 -15.16 -2.62 -1.03
C GLY A 167 -16.00 -3.42 -0.04
N TYR A 168 -15.53 -3.61 1.20
CA TYR A 168 -16.27 -4.32 2.25
C TYR A 168 -15.84 -3.92 3.66
N LEU A 169 -14.57 -4.14 4.05
CA LEU A 169 -14.16 -3.98 5.46
C LEU A 169 -14.36 -2.53 5.95
N ILE A 170 -13.84 -1.55 5.24
CA ILE A 170 -13.96 -0.13 5.63
C ILE A 170 -15.40 0.37 5.53
N PRO A 171 -16.19 0.09 4.49
CA PRO A 171 -17.63 0.40 4.47
C PRO A 171 -18.40 -0.17 5.66
N CYS A 172 -18.22 -1.45 5.99
CA CYS A 172 -18.89 -2.08 7.14
C CYS A 172 -18.44 -1.48 8.47
N TRP A 173 -17.13 -1.24 8.63
CA TRP A 173 -16.60 -0.58 9.83
C TRP A 173 -17.16 0.86 9.99
N ASP A 174 -17.32 1.62 8.90
CA ASP A 174 -17.96 2.93 8.92
C ASP A 174 -19.41 2.85 9.39
N LEU A 175 -20.17 1.84 8.94
CA LEU A 175 -21.54 1.58 9.42
C LEU A 175 -21.58 1.27 10.92
N ILE A 176 -20.63 0.49 11.42
CA ILE A 176 -20.49 0.16 12.85
C ILE A 176 -20.14 1.43 13.64
N LYS A 177 -19.13 2.20 13.21
CA LYS A 177 -18.70 3.45 13.87
C LYS A 177 -19.83 4.48 13.97
N LYS A 178 -20.68 4.56 12.97
CA LYS A 178 -21.82 5.47 12.95
C LYS A 178 -23.04 4.95 13.74
N GLY A 179 -22.95 3.76 14.33
CA GLY A 179 -24.05 3.12 15.04
C GLY A 179 -25.23 2.73 14.13
N ILE A 180 -25.02 2.70 12.82
CA ILE A 180 -26.05 2.26 11.84
C ILE A 180 -26.27 0.75 11.98
N ILE A 181 -25.18 0.02 12.22
CA ILE A 181 -25.20 -1.41 12.54
C ILE A 181 -24.49 -1.57 13.90
N PRO A 182 -25.10 -2.25 14.87
CA PRO A 182 -24.42 -2.50 16.15
C PRO A 182 -23.24 -3.47 15.94
N GLU A 183 -22.23 -3.36 16.80
CA GLU A 183 -21.14 -4.33 16.84
C GLU A 183 -21.71 -5.72 17.13
N GLY A 184 -21.28 -6.75 16.39
CA GLY A 184 -21.86 -8.09 16.45
C GLY A 184 -23.26 -8.20 15.85
N GLY A 185 -23.75 -7.17 15.17
CA GLY A 185 -25.02 -7.18 14.43
C GLY A 185 -24.89 -7.85 13.06
N SER A 186 -25.88 -7.57 12.20
CA SER A 186 -25.93 -8.09 10.82
C SER A 186 -26.20 -6.95 9.84
N LEU A 187 -25.57 -7.00 8.66
CA LEU A 187 -25.86 -6.10 7.54
C LEU A 187 -27.34 -6.18 7.13
N THR A 188 -27.92 -7.36 7.23
CA THR A 188 -29.33 -7.61 6.89
C THR A 188 -30.31 -6.86 7.77
N HIS A 189 -29.94 -6.51 9.02
CA HIS A 189 -30.78 -5.65 9.87
C HIS A 189 -30.97 -4.24 9.28
N PHE A 190 -29.97 -3.72 8.60
CA PHE A 190 -30.06 -2.39 7.99
C PHE A 190 -30.54 -2.45 6.53
N PHE A 191 -29.95 -3.34 5.73
CA PHE A 191 -30.25 -3.41 4.30
C PHE A 191 -31.45 -4.31 3.97
N GLY A 192 -31.86 -5.19 4.88
CA GLY A 192 -32.92 -6.20 4.68
C GLY A 192 -32.37 -7.57 4.25
N GLU A 193 -33.14 -8.60 4.53
CA GLU A 193 -32.81 -9.96 4.09
C GLU A 193 -32.73 -10.05 2.56
N ASN A 194 -31.76 -10.80 2.06
CA ASN A 194 -31.50 -11.00 0.63
C ASN A 194 -31.13 -9.71 -0.15
N ASN A 195 -30.77 -8.62 0.53
CA ASN A 195 -30.41 -7.34 -0.09
C ASN A 195 -28.90 -7.07 -0.11
N VAL A 196 -28.07 -7.97 0.42
CA VAL A 196 -26.61 -7.82 0.47
C VAL A 196 -25.96 -8.76 -0.54
N PHE A 197 -25.40 -8.20 -1.59
CA PHE A 197 -24.73 -8.94 -2.66
C PHE A 197 -23.22 -8.79 -2.58
N PHE A 198 -22.49 -9.76 -3.10
CA PHE A 198 -21.03 -9.72 -3.23
C PHE A 198 -20.65 -9.95 -4.70
N GLY A 199 -19.80 -9.06 -5.21
CA GLY A 199 -19.18 -9.24 -6.50
C GLY A 199 -17.88 -10.06 -6.38
N THR A 200 -17.28 -10.33 -7.53
CA THR A 200 -15.91 -10.88 -7.62
C THR A 200 -14.83 -9.79 -7.59
N GLY A 201 -15.23 -8.52 -7.57
CA GLY A 201 -14.38 -7.34 -7.54
C GLY A 201 -15.18 -6.06 -7.69
N TYR A 202 -14.51 -4.93 -7.83
CA TYR A 202 -15.15 -3.62 -7.92
C TYR A 202 -16.11 -3.50 -9.11
N VAL A 203 -15.66 -3.93 -10.29
CA VAL A 203 -16.45 -3.77 -11.51
C VAL A 203 -17.75 -4.56 -11.43
N SER A 204 -17.68 -5.84 -11.02
CA SER A 204 -18.89 -6.66 -10.88
C SER A 204 -19.86 -6.12 -9.83
N ALA A 205 -19.39 -5.44 -8.78
CA ALA A 205 -20.26 -4.77 -7.83
C ALA A 205 -20.95 -3.55 -8.45
N VAL A 206 -20.23 -2.74 -9.24
CA VAL A 206 -20.81 -1.58 -9.94
C VAL A 206 -21.75 -2.01 -11.06
N GLU A 207 -21.47 -3.10 -11.75
CA GLU A 207 -22.37 -3.67 -12.77
C GLU A 207 -23.76 -4.00 -12.18
N GLN A 208 -23.82 -4.49 -10.92
CA GLN A 208 -25.11 -4.70 -10.26
C GLN A 208 -25.93 -3.40 -10.13
N VAL A 209 -25.24 -2.26 -9.93
CA VAL A 209 -25.89 -0.95 -9.87
C VAL A 209 -26.30 -0.46 -11.26
N LEU A 210 -25.42 -0.57 -12.25
CA LEU A 210 -25.70 -0.15 -13.63
C LEU A 210 -26.84 -0.95 -14.27
N GLU A 211 -27.00 -2.22 -13.88
CA GLU A 211 -28.07 -3.11 -14.32
C GLU A 211 -29.37 -2.98 -13.48
N GLY A 212 -29.37 -2.12 -12.46
CA GLY A 212 -30.53 -1.93 -11.57
C GLY A 212 -30.81 -3.10 -10.61
N LYS A 213 -29.86 -4.03 -10.46
CA LYS A 213 -29.96 -5.18 -9.53
C LYS A 213 -29.64 -4.77 -8.08
N ALA A 214 -28.82 -3.71 -7.90
CA ALA A 214 -28.53 -3.09 -6.64
C ALA A 214 -28.72 -1.57 -6.73
N GLU A 215 -29.04 -0.92 -5.61
CA GLU A 215 -29.25 0.53 -5.54
C GLU A 215 -27.93 1.27 -5.28
N ALA A 216 -26.95 0.61 -4.65
CA ALA A 216 -25.63 1.15 -4.45
C ALA A 216 -24.56 0.05 -4.36
N ALA A 217 -23.30 0.44 -4.65
CA ALA A 217 -22.14 -0.42 -4.52
C ALA A 217 -21.04 0.27 -3.72
N ALA A 218 -20.36 -0.50 -2.82
CA ALA A 218 -19.19 -0.05 -2.10
C ALA A 218 -17.92 -0.46 -2.85
N VAL A 219 -17.09 0.54 -3.21
CA VAL A 219 -15.86 0.35 -4.00
C VAL A 219 -14.77 1.32 -3.59
N SER A 220 -13.57 1.19 -4.18
CA SER A 220 -12.52 2.20 -4.07
C SER A 220 -12.87 3.46 -4.87
N TYR A 221 -12.46 4.63 -4.40
CA TYR A 221 -12.67 5.92 -5.08
C TYR A 221 -12.19 5.91 -6.55
N TYR A 222 -11.06 5.26 -6.82
CA TYR A 222 -10.47 5.26 -8.16
C TYR A 222 -11.30 4.51 -9.21
N VAL A 223 -12.25 3.67 -8.81
CA VAL A 223 -13.18 3.01 -9.73
C VAL A 223 -14.06 4.04 -10.44
N TYR A 224 -14.41 5.10 -9.72
CA TYR A 224 -15.23 6.20 -10.24
C TYR A 224 -14.40 7.37 -10.80
N GLU A 225 -13.27 7.70 -10.14
CA GLU A 225 -12.50 8.90 -10.44
C GLU A 225 -11.35 8.69 -11.45
N LYS A 226 -11.00 7.45 -11.77
CA LYS A 226 -9.92 7.11 -12.70
C LYS A 226 -10.43 6.28 -13.88
N ASP A 227 -9.79 6.43 -15.03
CA ASP A 227 -10.14 5.73 -16.28
C ASP A 227 -9.64 4.27 -16.35
N LYS A 228 -9.54 3.63 -15.19
CA LYS A 228 -8.92 2.30 -15.11
C LYS A 228 -9.92 1.13 -15.14
N HIS A 229 -11.14 1.34 -14.66
CA HIS A 229 -12.06 0.24 -14.33
C HIS A 229 -13.40 0.30 -15.04
N LEU A 230 -13.89 1.50 -15.31
CA LEU A 230 -15.19 1.75 -15.95
C LEU A 230 -15.00 2.67 -17.15
N GLU A 231 -15.74 2.41 -18.19
CA GLU A 231 -15.86 3.31 -19.32
C GLU A 231 -16.48 4.65 -18.89
N LEU A 232 -16.13 5.74 -19.60
CA LEU A 232 -16.67 7.07 -19.31
C LEU A 232 -18.20 7.09 -19.25
N ALA A 233 -18.87 6.48 -20.23
CA ALA A 233 -20.32 6.39 -20.28
C ALA A 233 -20.95 5.65 -19.10
N GLN A 234 -20.23 4.71 -18.48
CA GLN A 234 -20.66 4.03 -17.25
C GLN A 234 -20.51 4.95 -16.03
N ARG A 235 -19.36 5.64 -15.92
CA ARG A 235 -19.09 6.58 -14.82
C ARG A 235 -20.05 7.77 -14.83
N GLU A 236 -20.40 8.28 -16.01
CA GLU A 236 -21.36 9.39 -16.15
C GLU A 236 -22.76 9.08 -15.63
N LYS A 237 -23.15 7.81 -15.54
CA LYS A 237 -24.43 7.38 -14.97
C LYS A 237 -24.40 7.32 -13.44
N LEU A 238 -23.21 7.37 -12.82
CA LEU A 238 -23.01 7.16 -11.40
C LEU A 238 -22.77 8.47 -10.63
N LYS A 239 -23.06 8.46 -9.35
CA LYS A 239 -22.68 9.48 -8.37
C LYS A 239 -22.15 8.85 -7.10
N VAL A 240 -21.27 9.57 -6.41
CA VAL A 240 -20.84 9.24 -5.05
C VAL A 240 -21.90 9.76 -4.07
N ILE A 241 -22.43 8.88 -3.22
CA ILE A 241 -23.38 9.25 -2.16
C ILE A 241 -22.70 9.37 -0.79
N GLN A 242 -21.56 8.72 -0.61
CA GLN A 242 -20.75 8.84 0.61
C GLN A 242 -19.31 8.39 0.36
N ARG A 243 -18.37 9.06 1.06
CA ARG A 243 -16.96 8.64 1.19
C ARG A 243 -16.70 8.19 2.61
N GLN A 244 -15.85 7.19 2.79
CA GLN A 244 -15.42 6.68 4.09
C GLN A 244 -13.97 6.19 4.04
N GLY A 245 -13.32 6.16 5.20
CA GLY A 245 -11.93 5.75 5.34
C GLY A 245 -11.31 6.24 6.63
N PRO A 246 -9.98 6.28 6.69
CA PRO A 246 -9.01 6.00 5.62
C PRO A 246 -8.89 4.52 5.28
N VAL A 247 -8.55 4.23 4.03
CA VAL A 247 -8.18 2.91 3.55
C VAL A 247 -6.66 2.90 3.34
N ALA A 248 -5.93 2.06 4.03
CA ALA A 248 -4.50 1.92 3.81
C ALA A 248 -4.23 1.38 2.39
N SER A 249 -3.29 2.00 1.69
CA SER A 249 -2.91 1.66 0.33
C SER A 249 -2.36 0.24 0.22
N HIS A 250 -2.28 -0.28 -1.01
CA HIS A 250 -1.54 -1.50 -1.29
C HIS A 250 -0.07 -1.33 -0.92
N THR A 251 0.54 -2.40 -0.47
CA THR A 251 1.90 -2.40 0.05
C THR A 251 2.77 -3.43 -0.65
N PHE A 252 4.05 -3.11 -0.80
CA PHE A 252 5.08 -4.11 -1.00
C PHE A 252 5.49 -4.67 0.35
N CYS A 253 5.33 -5.97 0.51
CA CYS A 253 5.69 -6.71 1.72
C CYS A 253 6.88 -7.62 1.41
N ALA A 254 7.91 -7.59 2.26
CA ALA A 254 9.07 -8.48 2.16
C ALA A 254 8.90 -9.68 3.09
N ARG A 255 9.32 -10.87 2.64
CA ARG A 255 9.34 -12.04 3.52
C ARG A 255 10.20 -11.80 4.76
N MET A 256 9.76 -12.30 5.91
CA MET A 256 10.44 -12.09 7.21
C MET A 256 11.87 -12.61 7.23
N SER A 257 12.21 -13.60 6.41
CA SER A 257 13.55 -14.21 6.35
C SER A 257 14.59 -13.42 5.53
N LEU A 258 14.21 -12.31 4.85
CA LEU A 258 15.19 -11.37 4.32
C LEU A 258 15.83 -10.59 5.46
N ASN A 259 17.15 -10.37 5.38
CA ASN A 259 17.85 -9.54 6.38
C ASN A 259 17.49 -8.05 6.20
N SER A 260 17.80 -7.24 7.20
CA SER A 260 17.46 -5.80 7.20
C SER A 260 18.18 -5.02 6.10
N THR A 261 19.41 -5.39 5.75
CA THR A 261 20.18 -4.74 4.68
C THR A 261 19.51 -4.96 3.33
N ASP A 262 19.17 -6.21 2.99
CA ASP A 262 18.46 -6.54 1.76
C ASP A 262 17.11 -5.81 1.68
N ARG A 263 16.34 -5.79 2.79
CA ARG A 263 15.07 -5.07 2.84
C ARG A 263 15.21 -3.58 2.58
N ASN A 264 16.26 -2.94 3.11
CA ASN A 264 16.52 -1.52 2.88
C ASN A 264 16.92 -1.25 1.42
N ILE A 265 17.83 -2.05 0.84
CA ILE A 265 18.22 -1.91 -0.57
C ILE A 265 16.99 -2.05 -1.48
N ILE A 266 16.16 -3.07 -1.26
CA ILE A 266 14.94 -3.30 -2.05
C ILE A 266 13.94 -2.16 -1.87
N LYS A 267 13.75 -1.68 -0.64
CA LYS A 267 12.88 -0.54 -0.35
C LYS A 267 13.32 0.70 -1.10
N ASP A 268 14.61 1.04 -1.04
CA ASP A 268 15.14 2.23 -1.69
C ASP A 268 15.05 2.12 -3.22
N ALA A 269 15.31 0.93 -3.79
CA ALA A 269 15.12 0.65 -5.21
C ALA A 269 13.65 0.79 -5.66
N LEU A 270 12.69 0.33 -4.84
CA LEU A 270 11.27 0.49 -5.13
C LEU A 270 10.82 1.96 -5.08
N ILE A 271 11.41 2.78 -4.22
CA ILE A 271 11.16 4.22 -4.19
C ILE A 271 11.80 4.90 -5.39
N GLN A 272 13.04 4.57 -5.72
CA GLN A 272 13.77 5.13 -6.85
C GLN A 272 13.08 4.85 -8.19
N ILE A 273 12.55 3.65 -8.40
CA ILE A 273 11.88 3.29 -9.67
C ILE A 273 10.68 4.19 -9.98
N VAL A 274 10.04 4.75 -8.96
CA VAL A 274 8.90 5.66 -9.12
C VAL A 274 9.33 7.01 -9.70
N GLU A 275 10.53 7.45 -9.34
CA GLU A 275 11.11 8.70 -9.84
C GLU A 275 11.65 8.51 -11.26
N ASP A 276 12.29 7.37 -11.53
CA ASP A 276 12.92 7.05 -12.81
C ASP A 276 11.89 6.66 -13.88
N GLU A 277 10.79 5.99 -13.50
CA GLU A 277 9.80 5.40 -14.41
C GLU A 277 8.35 5.77 -13.96
N PRO A 278 7.97 7.06 -14.00
CA PRO A 278 6.68 7.52 -13.47
C PRO A 278 5.46 6.94 -14.20
N GLU A 279 5.54 6.72 -15.52
CA GLU A 279 4.45 6.13 -16.31
C GLU A 279 4.23 4.67 -15.93
N LEU A 280 5.31 3.91 -15.77
CA LEU A 280 5.27 2.51 -15.31
C LEU A 280 4.69 2.41 -13.91
N SER A 281 5.09 3.31 -13.01
CA SER A 281 4.58 3.38 -11.65
C SER A 281 3.09 3.73 -11.62
N GLN A 282 2.65 4.65 -12.46
CA GLN A 282 1.24 4.99 -12.59
C GLN A 282 0.42 3.79 -13.10
N SER A 283 0.93 3.05 -14.07
CA SER A 283 0.26 1.86 -14.63
C SER A 283 0.13 0.74 -13.61
N LEU A 284 1.23 0.37 -12.93
CA LEU A 284 1.27 -0.77 -12.02
C LEU A 284 0.67 -0.45 -10.65
N PHE A 285 1.03 0.68 -10.07
CA PHE A 285 0.72 1.02 -8.67
C PHE A 285 -0.35 2.11 -8.53
N GLY A 286 -0.66 2.81 -9.61
CA GLY A 286 -1.63 3.90 -9.62
C GLY A 286 -1.10 5.21 -9.05
N GLY A 287 0.23 5.36 -8.96
CA GLY A 287 0.93 6.54 -8.45
C GLY A 287 2.32 6.24 -7.91
N THR A 288 2.78 7.06 -7.00
CA THR A 288 4.08 6.95 -6.36
C THR A 288 4.08 5.97 -5.17
N LEU A 289 5.27 5.64 -4.67
CA LEU A 289 5.47 4.82 -3.47
C LEU A 289 6.10 5.67 -2.37
N THR A 290 5.85 5.31 -1.12
CA THR A 290 6.45 5.98 0.05
C THR A 290 6.73 4.99 1.17
N SER A 291 7.75 5.28 1.97
CA SER A 291 7.99 4.58 3.23
C SER A 291 6.86 4.85 4.21
N VAL A 292 6.46 3.83 4.96
CA VAL A 292 5.42 3.93 5.99
C VAL A 292 5.86 3.21 7.26
N ASN A 293 5.36 3.69 8.40
CA ASN A 293 5.38 2.88 9.61
C ASN A 293 4.28 1.81 9.48
N ALA A 294 4.64 0.54 9.43
CA ALA A 294 3.72 -0.56 9.17
C ALA A 294 2.57 -0.64 10.19
N THR A 295 2.86 -0.40 11.48
CA THR A 295 1.86 -0.43 12.56
C THR A 295 0.81 0.65 12.37
N GLU A 296 1.22 1.88 12.14
CA GLU A 296 0.30 3.00 11.93
C GLU A 296 -0.45 2.89 10.60
N HIS A 297 0.25 2.47 9.54
CA HIS A 297 -0.36 2.29 8.22
C HIS A 297 -1.49 1.24 8.24
N LEU A 298 -1.28 0.13 8.94
CA LEU A 298 -2.25 -0.97 9.00
C LEU A 298 -3.26 -0.84 10.14
N LYS A 299 -3.21 0.20 10.99
CA LYS A 299 -4.07 0.37 12.16
C LYS A 299 -5.56 0.38 11.81
N ALA A 300 -5.98 1.27 10.92
CA ALA A 300 -7.38 1.39 10.53
C ALA A 300 -7.95 0.11 9.86
N PRO A 301 -7.28 -0.50 8.86
CA PRO A 301 -7.78 -1.75 8.29
C PRO A 301 -7.71 -2.93 9.27
N ARG A 302 -6.80 -2.95 10.24
CA ARG A 302 -6.75 -3.97 11.30
C ARG A 302 -7.95 -3.84 12.23
N GLU A 303 -8.28 -2.63 12.66
CA GLU A 303 -9.47 -2.36 13.46
C GLU A 303 -10.75 -2.71 12.70
N ALA A 304 -10.83 -2.31 11.42
CA ALA A 304 -11.95 -2.67 10.56
C ALA A 304 -12.12 -4.19 10.43
N LYS A 305 -11.03 -4.94 10.19
CA LYS A 305 -11.04 -6.40 10.10
C LYS A 305 -11.56 -7.04 11.39
N LEU A 306 -11.08 -6.57 12.55
CA LEU A 306 -11.51 -7.06 13.85
C LEU A 306 -13.01 -6.80 14.08
N LYS A 307 -13.48 -5.58 13.88
CA LYS A 307 -14.89 -5.24 14.11
C LYS A 307 -15.84 -5.92 13.12
N VAL A 308 -15.46 -5.97 11.85
CA VAL A 308 -16.28 -6.61 10.81
C VAL A 308 -16.34 -8.13 10.99
N SER A 309 -15.31 -8.77 11.55
CA SER A 309 -15.35 -10.21 11.86
C SER A 309 -16.39 -10.59 12.92
N THR A 310 -16.92 -9.64 13.67
CA THR A 310 -17.99 -9.88 14.65
C THR A 310 -19.39 -9.88 14.02
N LEU A 311 -19.56 -9.42 12.79
CA LEU A 311 -20.85 -9.44 12.09
C LEU A 311 -21.33 -10.87 11.86
N LYS A 312 -22.65 -11.05 11.91
CA LYS A 312 -23.34 -12.35 11.84
C LYS A 312 -23.89 -12.64 10.43
N ASP A 313 -23.16 -12.24 9.38
CA ASP A 313 -23.58 -12.41 7.97
C ASP A 313 -22.80 -13.50 7.23
#